data_2cbee5509d57a357ea97c788194653af
#
_entry.id   2cbee5509d57a357ea97c788194653af
#
_cell.length_a   1.000
_cell.length_b   1.000
_cell.length_c   1.000
_cell.angle_alpha   90.00
_cell.angle_beta   90.00
_cell.angle_gamma   90.00
#
_symmetry.space_group_name_H-M   'P 1'
#
loop_
_entity.id
_entity.type
_entity.pdbx_description
1 polymer ?
#
loop_
_entity_poly.entity_id
_entity_poly.type
_entity_poly.pdbx_seq_one_letter_code
_entity_poly.pdbx_strand_id
1 'polypeptide(L)'
;MNCTTKSLFARCSFYLLLFTCVILQSCAEPADNFFGVAVLNTNTITDFGTPILAKHINDQTVKFADIPSSKKKGNEALTYVQNNLLYMEKSLKDIKALSAGDDSRKDIKEKSVALYEFVIPVYKNEYSAYARLCDSKAPQAQKDEIIAKIEKMYNAGFETRYSALLSVGKAFAAENNLNVNWN
;
A
#
# COMPACT_ATOMS: atom_id res chain seq x y z
N MET A 1 -49.33 -44.28 18.08
CA MET A 1 -48.62 -43.04 18.46
C MET A 1 -47.17 -43.17 18.01
N ASN A 2 -46.69 -42.47 16.98
CA ASN A 2 -45.25 -42.24 16.72
C ASN A 2 -44.96 -41.76 15.26
N CYS A 3 -45.97 -41.12 14.57
CA CYS A 3 -45.68 -40.60 13.22
C CYS A 3 -45.38 -39.10 13.20
N THR A 4 -45.80 -38.34 14.20
CA THR A 4 -45.68 -36.88 14.24
C THR A 4 -44.30 -36.35 14.73
N THR A 5 -43.64 -37.13 15.59
CA THR A 5 -42.32 -36.71 16.15
C THR A 5 -41.17 -36.79 15.14
N LYS A 6 -41.20 -37.81 14.24
CA LYS A 6 -40.13 -37.92 13.18
C LYS A 6 -40.16 -36.78 12.17
N SER A 7 -41.37 -36.26 11.82
CA SER A 7 -41.53 -35.14 10.91
C SER A 7 -41.03 -33.79 11.53
N LEU A 8 -41.20 -33.64 12.85
CA LEU A 8 -40.75 -32.41 13.55
C LEU A 8 -39.21 -32.35 13.63
N PHE A 9 -38.58 -33.50 13.95
CA PHE A 9 -37.09 -33.57 14.01
C PHE A 9 -36.44 -33.33 12.63
N ALA A 10 -37.02 -33.88 11.54
CA ALA A 10 -36.54 -33.67 10.20
C ALA A 10 -36.62 -32.19 9.77
N ARG A 11 -37.71 -31.53 10.12
CA ARG A 11 -37.89 -30.08 9.82
C ARG A 11 -36.96 -29.20 10.65
N CYS A 12 -36.78 -29.46 11.92
CA CYS A 12 -35.81 -28.72 12.77
C CYS A 12 -34.36 -28.94 12.29
N SER A 13 -33.99 -30.14 11.89
CA SER A 13 -32.65 -30.44 11.36
C SER A 13 -32.38 -29.71 10.03
N PHE A 14 -33.41 -29.60 9.16
CA PHE A 14 -33.32 -28.88 7.89
C PHE A 14 -33.14 -27.35 8.09
N TYR A 15 -33.88 -26.75 9.04
CA TYR A 15 -33.72 -25.33 9.38
C TYR A 15 -32.40 -25.03 10.09
N LEU A 16 -31.90 -25.94 10.92
CA LEU A 16 -30.59 -25.81 11.54
C LEU A 16 -29.46 -25.87 10.51
N LEU A 17 -29.58 -26.75 9.51
CA LEU A 17 -28.62 -26.84 8.41
C LEU A 17 -28.64 -25.61 7.50
N LEU A 18 -29.82 -25.05 7.22
CA LEU A 18 -29.95 -23.79 6.46
C LEU A 18 -29.37 -22.60 7.24
N PHE A 19 -29.57 -22.55 8.55
CA PHE A 19 -29.04 -21.47 9.38
C PHE A 19 -27.51 -21.53 9.50
N THR A 20 -26.91 -22.73 9.56
CA THR A 20 -25.44 -22.87 9.54
C THR A 20 -24.81 -22.47 8.20
N CYS A 21 -25.48 -22.68 7.06
CA CYS A 21 -24.98 -22.23 5.77
C CYS A 21 -24.93 -20.69 5.62
N VAL A 22 -25.84 -19.96 6.27
CA VAL A 22 -25.87 -18.49 6.22
C VAL A 22 -24.72 -17.86 7.05
N ILE A 23 -24.27 -18.52 8.11
CA ILE A 23 -23.19 -18.00 8.98
C ILE A 23 -21.80 -18.14 8.32
N LEU A 24 -21.64 -19.06 7.35
CA LEU A 24 -20.36 -19.29 6.68
C LEU A 24 -20.05 -18.28 5.55
N GLN A 25 -21.01 -17.43 5.15
CA GLN A 25 -20.81 -16.42 4.10
C GLN A 25 -20.25 -15.09 4.57
N SER A 26 -19.97 -14.90 5.86
CA SER A 26 -19.63 -13.59 6.46
C SER A 26 -18.17 -13.42 6.85
N CYS A 27 -17.21 -13.94 6.09
CA CYS A 27 -15.78 -13.70 6.37
C CYS A 27 -15.00 -13.01 5.24
N ALA A 28 -15.65 -12.56 4.19
CA ALA A 28 -14.98 -11.74 3.18
C ALA A 28 -15.03 -10.28 3.62
N GLU A 29 -13.86 -9.65 3.63
CA GLU A 29 -13.75 -8.22 3.86
C GLU A 29 -14.61 -7.42 2.87
N PRO A 30 -15.31 -6.33 3.26
CA PRO A 30 -16.01 -5.46 2.32
C PRO A 30 -15.10 -5.03 1.17
N ALA A 31 -15.64 -4.98 -0.07
CA ALA A 31 -14.84 -4.74 -1.27
C ALA A 31 -14.14 -3.38 -1.23
N ASP A 32 -14.79 -2.36 -0.71
CA ASP A 32 -14.28 -1.00 -0.55
C ASP A 32 -13.10 -0.95 0.43
N ASN A 33 -13.22 -1.62 1.58
CA ASN A 33 -12.14 -1.70 2.56
C ASN A 33 -10.94 -2.48 2.01
N PHE A 34 -11.17 -3.65 1.40
CA PHE A 34 -10.13 -4.43 0.73
C PHE A 34 -9.39 -3.58 -0.31
N PHE A 35 -10.13 -2.91 -1.17
CA PHE A 35 -9.58 -2.06 -2.22
C PHE A 35 -8.81 -0.87 -1.67
N GLY A 36 -9.35 -0.21 -0.64
CA GLY A 36 -8.69 0.88 0.07
C GLY A 36 -7.31 0.48 0.59
N VAL A 37 -7.22 -0.67 1.25
CA VAL A 37 -5.97 -1.17 1.84
C VAL A 37 -5.01 -1.68 0.76
N ALA A 38 -5.49 -2.48 -0.20
CA ALA A 38 -4.61 -3.16 -1.15
C ALA A 38 -4.22 -2.30 -2.36
N VAL A 39 -5.05 -1.32 -2.76
CA VAL A 39 -4.81 -0.52 -3.97
C VAL A 39 -4.60 0.96 -3.64
N LEU A 40 -5.54 1.63 -2.94
CA LEU A 40 -5.46 3.08 -2.74
C LEU A 40 -4.29 3.51 -1.84
N ASN A 41 -3.86 2.69 -0.90
CA ASN A 41 -2.68 2.99 -0.08
C ASN A 41 -1.40 3.16 -0.91
N THR A 42 -1.34 2.61 -2.13
CA THR A 42 -0.18 2.79 -3.03
C THR A 42 -0.05 4.19 -3.61
N ASN A 43 -1.06 5.05 -3.48
CA ASN A 43 -0.98 6.46 -3.88
C ASN A 43 0.13 7.22 -3.13
N THR A 44 0.57 6.72 -1.99
CA THR A 44 1.66 7.33 -1.20
C THR A 44 3.05 7.09 -1.78
N ILE A 45 3.18 6.20 -2.77
CA ILE A 45 4.46 5.83 -3.40
C ILE A 45 4.50 6.12 -4.89
N THR A 46 3.55 6.88 -5.44
CA THR A 46 3.47 7.20 -6.87
C THR A 46 4.71 7.93 -7.41
N ASP A 47 5.36 8.74 -6.57
CA ASP A 47 6.57 9.49 -6.96
C ASP A 47 7.87 8.67 -6.86
N PHE A 48 7.78 7.37 -6.55
CA PHE A 48 8.94 6.49 -6.44
C PHE A 48 9.73 6.44 -7.75
N GLY A 49 11.06 6.53 -7.65
CA GLY A 49 11.95 6.47 -8.80
C GLY A 49 11.97 7.76 -9.62
N THR A 50 11.33 8.83 -9.17
CA THR A 50 11.24 10.11 -9.88
C THR A 50 12.02 11.23 -9.19
N PRO A 51 12.41 12.30 -9.93
CA PRO A 51 12.98 13.50 -9.34
C PRO A 51 12.03 14.23 -8.37
N ILE A 52 10.71 14.01 -8.48
CA ILE A 52 9.70 14.64 -7.61
C ILE A 52 9.90 14.19 -6.17
N LEU A 53 10.05 12.89 -5.93
CA LEU A 53 10.31 12.38 -4.57
C LEU A 53 11.63 12.92 -4.01
N ALA A 54 12.68 12.96 -4.83
CA ALA A 54 13.96 13.54 -4.41
C ALA A 54 13.82 15.00 -3.98
N LYS A 55 13.05 15.79 -4.76
CA LYS A 55 12.73 17.17 -4.40
C LYS A 55 11.97 17.25 -3.08
N HIS A 56 10.95 16.44 -2.86
CA HIS A 56 10.18 16.42 -1.61
C HIS A 56 11.06 16.11 -0.40
N ILE A 57 12.01 15.17 -0.53
CA ILE A 57 12.97 14.84 0.52
C ILE A 57 13.91 16.04 0.80
N ASN A 58 14.47 16.65 -0.26
CA ASN A 58 15.39 17.77 -0.10
C ASN A 58 14.71 19.02 0.48
N ASP A 59 13.44 19.27 0.10
CA ASP A 59 12.65 20.41 0.60
C ASP A 59 12.43 20.36 2.12
N GLN A 60 12.52 19.17 2.74
CA GLN A 60 12.47 19.06 4.20
C GLN A 60 13.60 19.83 4.89
N THR A 61 14.73 20.06 4.22
CA THR A 61 15.89 20.77 4.77
C THR A 61 15.83 22.28 4.60
N VAL A 62 14.86 22.81 3.85
CA VAL A 62 14.72 24.24 3.56
C VAL A 62 14.30 25.00 4.82
N LYS A 63 14.99 26.11 5.09
CA LYS A 63 14.64 27.07 6.15
C LYS A 63 14.03 28.31 5.53
N PHE A 64 13.00 28.82 6.13
CA PHE A 64 12.41 30.10 5.77
C PHE A 64 12.79 31.13 6.82
N ALA A 65 13.49 32.19 6.41
CA ALA A 65 14.05 33.20 7.33
C ALA A 65 12.96 33.86 8.21
N ASP A 66 11.80 34.10 7.63
CA ASP A 66 10.68 34.79 8.25
C ASP A 66 9.76 33.88 9.08
N ILE A 67 10.05 32.56 9.12
CA ILE A 67 9.24 31.58 9.85
C ILE A 67 10.09 30.92 10.94
N PRO A 68 10.00 31.37 12.20
CA PRO A 68 10.80 30.82 13.31
C PRO A 68 10.61 29.32 13.52
N SER A 69 9.41 28.80 13.25
CA SER A 69 9.10 27.36 13.33
C SER A 69 9.79 26.52 12.25
N SER A 70 10.37 27.15 11.23
CA SER A 70 11.14 26.46 10.18
C SER A 70 12.56 26.11 10.58
N LYS A 71 12.96 26.38 11.85
CA LYS A 71 14.29 25.96 12.37
C LYS A 71 14.46 24.46 12.18
N LYS A 72 15.62 24.09 11.64
CA LYS A 72 15.96 22.69 11.33
C LYS A 72 16.95 22.13 12.35
N LYS A 73 16.77 20.85 12.68
CA LYS A 73 17.66 20.08 13.57
C LYS A 73 18.82 19.44 12.80
N GLY A 74 18.65 19.28 11.48
CA GLY A 74 19.64 18.67 10.58
C GLY A 74 19.42 17.19 10.33
N ASN A 75 18.19 16.70 10.54
CA ASN A 75 17.79 15.33 10.28
C ASN A 75 16.37 15.23 9.68
N GLU A 76 15.84 16.31 9.13
CA GLU A 76 14.46 16.38 8.68
C GLU A 76 14.22 15.53 7.44
N ALA A 77 15.16 15.52 6.49
CA ALA A 77 15.07 14.70 5.30
C ALA A 77 15.08 13.21 5.65
N LEU A 78 15.99 12.80 6.54
CA LEU A 78 16.04 11.41 7.01
C LEU A 78 14.78 11.04 7.79
N THR A 79 14.29 11.90 8.66
CA THR A 79 13.04 11.68 9.41
C THR A 79 11.85 11.51 8.48
N TYR A 80 11.75 12.33 7.42
CA TYR A 80 10.71 12.20 6.40
C TYR A 80 10.76 10.81 5.72
N VAL A 81 11.92 10.37 5.27
CA VAL A 81 12.10 9.04 4.66
C VAL A 81 11.75 7.92 5.63
N GLN A 82 12.17 8.03 6.90
CA GLN A 82 11.86 7.03 7.93
C GLN A 82 10.37 6.94 8.24
N ASN A 83 9.66 8.07 8.30
CA ASN A 83 8.22 8.08 8.52
C ASN A 83 7.47 7.43 7.35
N ASN A 84 7.87 7.71 6.10
CA ASN A 84 7.32 7.04 4.93
C ASN A 84 7.62 5.54 4.95
N LEU A 85 8.80 5.13 5.36
CA LEU A 85 9.18 3.73 5.50
C LEU A 85 8.30 3.01 6.53
N LEU A 86 8.09 3.59 7.71
CA LEU A 86 7.19 3.04 8.73
C LEU A 86 5.76 2.89 8.22
N TYR A 87 5.27 3.88 7.47
CA TYR A 87 3.95 3.79 6.84
C TYR A 87 3.86 2.65 5.83
N MET A 88 4.87 2.50 4.97
CA MET A 88 4.92 1.42 3.97
C MET A 88 5.02 0.03 4.62
N GLU A 89 5.84 -0.11 5.66
CA GLU A 89 5.94 -1.37 6.42
C GLU A 89 4.61 -1.74 7.09
N LYS A 90 3.90 -0.74 7.65
CA LYS A 90 2.55 -0.93 8.18
C LYS A 90 1.59 -1.34 7.07
N SER A 91 1.57 -0.62 5.94
CA SER A 91 0.71 -0.94 4.79
C SER A 91 0.95 -2.35 4.28
N LEU A 92 2.20 -2.76 4.13
CA LEU A 92 2.56 -4.14 3.74
C LEU A 92 2.02 -5.17 4.73
N LYS A 93 2.14 -4.90 6.03
CA LYS A 93 1.58 -5.77 7.07
C LYS A 93 0.06 -5.88 6.96
N ASP A 94 -0.62 -4.74 6.79
CA ASP A 94 -2.08 -4.69 6.66
C ASP A 94 -2.55 -5.43 5.39
N ILE A 95 -1.88 -5.24 4.25
CA ILE A 95 -2.16 -5.96 3.01
C ILE A 95 -1.98 -7.48 3.20
N LYS A 96 -0.90 -7.91 3.85
CA LYS A 96 -0.66 -9.33 4.13
C LYS A 96 -1.75 -9.94 5.01
N ALA A 97 -2.36 -9.16 5.89
CA ALA A 97 -3.44 -9.59 6.77
C ALA A 97 -4.81 -9.67 6.08
N LEU A 98 -5.01 -9.03 4.92
CA LEU A 98 -6.27 -9.07 4.18
C LEU A 98 -6.68 -10.50 3.84
N SER A 99 -7.98 -10.77 3.98
CA SER A 99 -8.58 -12.01 3.49
C SER A 99 -8.76 -11.94 1.96
N ALA A 100 -8.23 -12.92 1.24
CA ALA A 100 -8.36 -13.08 -0.20
C ALA A 100 -9.29 -14.27 -0.48
N GLY A 101 -10.59 -14.04 -0.39
CA GLY A 101 -11.61 -15.08 -0.50
C GLY A 101 -11.88 -15.58 -1.93
N ASP A 102 -11.36 -14.85 -2.94
CA ASP A 102 -11.51 -15.16 -4.37
C ASP A 102 -10.21 -14.87 -5.13
N ASP A 103 -10.16 -15.33 -6.39
CA ASP A 103 -8.96 -15.20 -7.23
C ASP A 103 -8.61 -13.75 -7.57
N SER A 104 -9.62 -12.88 -7.75
CA SER A 104 -9.41 -11.45 -8.04
C SER A 104 -8.73 -10.75 -6.86
N ARG A 105 -9.22 -10.96 -5.64
CA ARG A 105 -8.60 -10.42 -4.42
C ARG A 105 -7.22 -10.99 -4.18
N LYS A 106 -7.02 -12.28 -4.45
CA LYS A 106 -5.72 -12.92 -4.33
C LYS A 106 -4.69 -12.28 -5.26
N ASP A 107 -5.05 -12.08 -6.52
CA ASP A 107 -4.17 -11.46 -7.52
C ASP A 107 -3.80 -10.01 -7.14
N ILE A 108 -4.78 -9.21 -6.70
CA ILE A 108 -4.56 -7.84 -6.21
C ILE A 108 -3.60 -7.85 -5.00
N LYS A 109 -3.88 -8.71 -4.01
CA LYS A 109 -3.06 -8.82 -2.81
C LYS A 109 -1.61 -9.19 -3.14
N GLU A 110 -1.40 -10.19 -4.01
CA GLU A 110 -0.07 -10.63 -4.43
C GLU A 110 0.70 -9.51 -5.14
N LYS A 111 0.05 -8.78 -6.06
CA LYS A 111 0.68 -7.64 -6.77
C LYS A 111 1.01 -6.49 -5.83
N SER A 112 0.11 -6.18 -4.90
CA SER A 112 0.34 -5.13 -3.91
C SER A 112 1.50 -5.49 -2.97
N VAL A 113 1.55 -6.72 -2.46
CA VAL A 113 2.68 -7.21 -1.65
C VAL A 113 3.99 -7.10 -2.44
N ALA A 114 4.02 -7.59 -3.70
CA ALA A 114 5.22 -7.54 -4.55
C ALA A 114 5.69 -6.10 -4.82
N LEU A 115 4.77 -5.15 -4.94
CA LEU A 115 5.10 -3.73 -5.10
C LEU A 115 5.78 -3.16 -3.85
N TYR A 116 5.19 -3.35 -2.66
CA TYR A 116 5.78 -2.86 -1.42
C TYR A 116 7.10 -3.55 -1.06
N GLU A 117 7.22 -4.86 -1.29
CA GLU A 117 8.47 -5.60 -1.08
C GLU A 117 9.58 -5.14 -2.02
N PHE A 118 9.24 -4.62 -3.20
CA PHE A 118 10.19 -3.99 -4.10
C PHE A 118 10.62 -2.58 -3.65
N VAL A 119 9.68 -1.76 -3.19
CA VAL A 119 9.90 -0.35 -2.84
C VAL A 119 10.62 -0.17 -1.50
N ILE A 120 10.22 -0.92 -0.48
CA ILE A 120 10.72 -0.78 0.90
C ILE A 120 12.24 -0.87 1.00
N PRO A 121 12.95 -1.84 0.39
CA PRO A 121 14.40 -1.90 0.44
C PRO A 121 15.09 -0.67 -0.17
N VAL A 122 14.52 -0.09 -1.22
CA VAL A 122 15.08 1.11 -1.87
C VAL A 122 14.93 2.33 -0.96
N TYR A 123 13.79 2.50 -0.30
CA TYR A 123 13.62 3.55 0.72
C TYR A 123 14.60 3.39 1.88
N LYS A 124 14.75 2.16 2.36
CA LYS A 124 15.63 1.85 3.50
C LYS A 124 17.09 2.14 3.20
N ASN A 125 17.53 1.89 1.98
CA ASN A 125 18.94 2.01 1.60
C ASN A 125 19.20 3.32 0.83
N GLU A 126 18.67 3.44 -0.38
CA GLU A 126 19.05 4.49 -1.32
C GLU A 126 18.45 5.86 -0.92
N TYR A 127 17.14 5.93 -0.65
CA TYR A 127 16.52 7.20 -0.22
C TYR A 127 17.00 7.64 1.16
N SER A 128 17.31 6.70 2.06
CA SER A 128 17.91 7.05 3.35
C SER A 128 19.34 7.60 3.19
N ALA A 129 20.12 7.09 2.24
CA ALA A 129 21.44 7.63 1.92
C ALA A 129 21.30 9.04 1.30
N TYR A 130 20.40 9.22 0.35
CA TYR A 130 20.08 10.52 -0.24
C TYR A 130 19.67 11.56 0.81
N ALA A 131 18.78 11.19 1.72
CA ALA A 131 18.29 12.06 2.78
C ALA A 131 19.42 12.51 3.71
N ARG A 132 20.37 11.64 4.06
CA ARG A 132 21.55 12.02 4.84
C ARG A 132 22.45 13.05 4.11
N LEU A 133 22.57 12.92 2.78
CA LEU A 133 23.27 13.93 1.98
C LEU A 133 22.53 15.28 1.97
N CYS A 134 21.20 15.26 1.96
CA CYS A 134 20.40 16.47 2.08
C CYS A 134 20.60 17.14 3.44
N ASP A 135 20.48 16.39 4.53
CA ASP A 135 20.62 16.88 5.90
C ASP A 135 22.02 17.44 6.18
N SER A 136 23.07 16.79 5.64
CA SER A 136 24.47 17.25 5.76
C SER A 136 24.83 18.38 4.80
N LYS A 137 23.90 18.82 3.92
CA LYS A 137 24.15 19.80 2.87
C LYS A 137 25.31 19.43 1.94
N ALA A 138 25.40 18.14 1.62
CA ALA A 138 26.41 17.62 0.71
C ALA A 138 26.33 18.30 -0.68
N PRO A 139 27.44 18.28 -1.46
CA PRO A 139 27.45 18.79 -2.83
C PRO A 139 26.34 18.17 -3.68
N GLN A 140 25.74 18.99 -4.56
CA GLN A 140 24.61 18.57 -5.40
C GLN A 140 24.97 17.35 -6.26
N ALA A 141 26.19 17.29 -6.79
CA ALA A 141 26.66 16.17 -7.61
C ALA A 141 26.53 14.79 -6.91
N GLN A 142 26.81 14.73 -5.60
CA GLN A 142 26.65 13.48 -4.84
C GLN A 142 25.18 13.08 -4.67
N LYS A 143 24.30 14.06 -4.51
CA LYS A 143 22.86 13.85 -4.43
C LYS A 143 22.30 13.36 -5.79
N ASP A 144 22.73 14.00 -6.86
CA ASP A 144 22.32 13.66 -8.23
C ASP A 144 22.75 12.24 -8.62
N GLU A 145 23.94 11.80 -8.20
CA GLU A 145 24.43 10.46 -8.45
C GLU A 145 23.49 9.37 -7.87
N ILE A 146 23.05 9.55 -6.60
CA ILE A 146 22.11 8.59 -5.98
C ILE A 146 20.77 8.60 -6.72
N ILE A 147 20.23 9.78 -7.06
CA ILE A 147 18.94 9.86 -7.75
C ILE A 147 19.01 9.26 -9.15
N ALA A 148 20.05 9.55 -9.92
CA ALA A 148 20.26 8.93 -11.23
C ALA A 148 20.39 7.40 -11.13
N LYS A 149 21.05 6.89 -10.07
CA LYS A 149 21.10 5.44 -9.79
C LYS A 149 19.72 4.88 -9.51
N ILE A 150 18.92 5.52 -8.66
CA ILE A 150 17.57 5.06 -8.30
C ILE A 150 16.70 5.01 -9.56
N GLU A 151 16.66 6.09 -10.33
CA GLU A 151 15.88 6.19 -11.56
C GLU A 151 16.27 5.08 -12.55
N LYS A 152 17.56 4.93 -12.82
CA LYS A 152 18.06 3.93 -13.77
C LYS A 152 17.77 2.50 -13.34
N MET A 153 17.93 2.19 -12.06
CA MET A 153 17.87 0.80 -11.57
C MET A 153 16.47 0.35 -11.18
N TYR A 154 15.63 1.27 -10.72
CA TYR A 154 14.39 0.88 -10.04
C TYR A 154 13.12 1.42 -10.68
N ASN A 155 13.17 2.55 -11.43
CA ASN A 155 11.95 3.17 -11.95
C ASN A 155 11.17 2.23 -12.87
N ALA A 156 11.80 1.62 -13.87
CA ALA A 156 11.10 0.70 -14.78
C ALA A 156 10.49 -0.51 -14.06
N GLY A 157 11.18 -1.03 -13.04
CA GLY A 157 10.68 -2.13 -12.21
C GLY A 157 9.49 -1.74 -11.35
N PHE A 158 9.44 -0.50 -10.86
CA PHE A 158 8.31 0.07 -10.14
C PHE A 158 7.12 0.25 -11.07
N GLU A 159 7.29 0.95 -12.20
CA GLU A 159 6.22 1.23 -13.17
C GLU A 159 5.53 -0.05 -13.65
N THR A 160 6.30 -1.10 -13.91
CA THR A 160 5.76 -2.40 -14.31
C THR A 160 4.85 -2.99 -13.23
N ARG A 161 5.26 -2.97 -11.97
CA ARG A 161 4.48 -3.51 -10.85
C ARG A 161 3.28 -2.65 -10.52
N TYR A 162 3.47 -1.35 -10.52
CA TYR A 162 2.43 -0.38 -10.23
C TYR A 162 1.30 -0.45 -11.28
N SER A 163 1.66 -0.43 -12.57
CA SER A 163 0.71 -0.57 -13.66
C SER A 163 -0.04 -1.91 -13.64
N ALA A 164 0.66 -3.00 -13.32
CA ALA A 164 0.02 -4.31 -13.19
C ALA A 164 -1.02 -4.33 -12.05
N LEU A 165 -0.68 -3.73 -10.88
CA LEU A 165 -1.63 -3.60 -9.76
C LEU A 165 -2.82 -2.72 -10.14
N LEU A 166 -2.59 -1.55 -10.75
CA LEU A 166 -3.66 -0.66 -11.18
C LEU A 166 -4.59 -1.30 -12.20
N SER A 167 -4.06 -2.11 -13.12
CA SER A 167 -4.88 -2.82 -14.12
C SER A 167 -5.90 -3.75 -13.45
N VAL A 168 -5.47 -4.60 -12.53
CA VAL A 168 -6.37 -5.52 -11.81
C VAL A 168 -7.26 -4.77 -10.81
N GLY A 169 -6.75 -3.69 -10.21
CA GLY A 169 -7.52 -2.81 -9.33
C GLY A 169 -8.68 -2.14 -10.05
N LYS A 170 -8.47 -1.65 -11.28
CA LYS A 170 -9.54 -1.06 -12.10
C LYS A 170 -10.63 -2.07 -12.43
N ALA A 171 -10.27 -3.28 -12.81
CA ALA A 171 -11.24 -4.36 -13.07
C ALA A 171 -12.07 -4.66 -11.80
N PHE A 172 -11.41 -4.84 -10.67
CA PHE A 172 -12.07 -5.10 -9.38
C PHE A 172 -13.01 -3.96 -8.97
N ALA A 173 -12.59 -2.71 -9.12
CA ALA A 173 -13.41 -1.54 -8.78
C ALA A 173 -14.68 -1.48 -9.64
N ALA A 174 -14.57 -1.80 -10.96
CA ALA A 174 -15.71 -1.85 -11.85
C ALA A 174 -16.70 -2.98 -11.50
N GLU A 175 -16.18 -4.17 -11.21
CA GLU A 175 -16.98 -5.34 -10.82
C GLU A 175 -17.74 -5.14 -9.50
N ASN A 176 -17.15 -4.37 -8.58
CA ASN A 176 -17.72 -4.09 -7.26
C ASN A 176 -18.44 -2.73 -7.18
N ASN A 177 -18.61 -2.01 -8.29
CA ASN A 177 -19.25 -0.70 -8.36
C ASN A 177 -18.59 0.34 -7.43
N LEU A 178 -17.27 0.29 -7.25
CA LEU A 178 -16.53 1.25 -6.45
C LEU A 178 -16.33 2.56 -7.24
N ASN A 179 -16.68 3.68 -6.62
CA ASN A 179 -16.46 5.00 -7.22
C ASN A 179 -15.04 5.47 -6.92
N VAL A 180 -14.12 5.33 -7.90
CA VAL A 180 -12.70 5.64 -7.76
C VAL A 180 -12.30 6.68 -8.79
N ASN A 181 -11.64 7.74 -8.32
CA ASN A 181 -10.98 8.69 -9.22
C ASN A 181 -9.56 8.16 -9.57
N TRP A 182 -9.32 7.96 -10.85
CA TRP A 182 -8.08 7.42 -11.40
C TRP A 182 -7.14 8.50 -12.01
N ASN A 183 -7.37 9.79 -11.65
CA ASN A 183 -6.55 10.89 -12.15
C ASN A 183 -5.20 10.97 -11.47
#